data_8eb33939d33d411da171462daaceab16
#
_entry.id   8eb33939d33d411da171462daaceab16
#
_cell.length_a   1.000
_cell.length_b   1.000
_cell.length_c   1.000
_cell.angle_alpha   90.00
_cell.angle_beta   90.00
_cell.angle_gamma   90.00
#
_symmetry.space_group_name_H-M   'P 1'
#
loop_
_entity.id
_entity.type
_entity.pdbx_description
1 polymer ?
#
loop_
_entity_poly.entity_id
_entity_poly.type
_entity_poly.pdbx_seq_one_letter_code
_entity_poly.pdbx_strand_id
1 'polypeptide(L)'
;MRSRRVQSPSGLGGIQAFFEQPPVQHLGLELAVCWVLERLLEGDSYPTALMHDLCDAHPKLRLSETVLQQALSFLDQDGAISSYSQRCPSRGRPRRMLHLLEDRRQEAETLMPPWRHWLDENESHTHGSSHATGLGFHAAAHAAPGCRPGVLPAGRQ
;
A
#
# COMPACT_ATOMS: atom_id res chain seq x y z
N MET A 1 -11.98 -16.28 -22.18
CA MET A 1 -10.81 -15.44 -21.86
C MET A 1 -10.76 -14.28 -22.83
N ARG A 2 -11.14 -13.10 -22.39
CA ARG A 2 -11.07 -11.89 -23.26
C ARG A 2 -9.73 -11.21 -22.97
N SER A 3 -8.78 -11.35 -23.90
CA SER A 3 -7.55 -10.55 -23.91
C SER A 3 -7.93 -9.06 -24.00
N ARG A 4 -7.62 -8.30 -22.94
CA ARG A 4 -7.63 -6.84 -23.05
C ARG A 4 -6.55 -6.45 -24.04
N ARG A 5 -6.97 -6.11 -25.26
CA ARG A 5 -6.10 -5.41 -26.21
C ARG A 5 -5.66 -4.11 -25.56
N VAL A 6 -4.36 -3.97 -25.35
CA VAL A 6 -3.76 -2.68 -25.06
C VAL A 6 -4.03 -1.83 -26.31
N GLN A 7 -4.96 -0.88 -26.18
CA GLN A 7 -5.25 0.06 -27.26
C GLN A 7 -4.06 1.00 -27.36
N SER A 8 -3.37 0.95 -28.47
CA SER A 8 -2.35 1.93 -28.80
C SER A 8 -3.00 3.32 -28.89
N PRO A 9 -2.36 4.38 -28.36
CA PRO A 9 -2.92 5.72 -28.40
C PRO A 9 -3.14 6.16 -29.84
N SER A 10 -4.37 6.54 -30.16
CA SER A 10 -4.72 7.02 -31.50
C SER A 10 -4.46 8.51 -31.59
N GLY A 11 -3.32 8.90 -32.19
CA GLY A 11 -2.95 10.30 -32.41
C GLY A 11 -2.42 11.05 -31.19
N LEU A 12 -2.16 12.34 -31.32
CA LEU A 12 -1.58 13.19 -30.28
C LEU A 12 -2.47 13.34 -29.03
N GLY A 13 -3.79 13.27 -29.17
CA GLY A 13 -4.73 13.31 -28.06
C GLY A 13 -4.62 12.07 -27.16
N GLY A 14 -4.31 10.91 -27.72
CA GLY A 14 -4.06 9.70 -26.93
C GLY A 14 -2.76 9.78 -26.12
N ILE A 15 -1.76 10.50 -26.62
CA ILE A 15 -0.52 10.74 -25.89
C ILE A 15 -0.75 11.71 -24.74
N GLN A 16 -1.55 12.75 -24.93
CA GLN A 16 -1.91 13.68 -23.85
C GLN A 16 -2.67 12.97 -22.74
N ALA A 17 -3.65 12.13 -23.07
CA ALA A 17 -4.38 11.32 -22.10
C ALA A 17 -3.48 10.36 -21.30
N PHE A 18 -2.38 9.87 -21.90
CA PHE A 18 -1.38 9.06 -21.21
C PHE A 18 -0.68 9.84 -20.07
N PHE A 19 -0.37 11.13 -20.30
CA PHE A 19 0.24 11.97 -19.25
C PHE A 19 -0.76 12.42 -18.19
N GLU A 20 -2.03 12.53 -18.52
CA GLU A 20 -3.11 12.82 -17.56
C GLU A 20 -3.43 11.63 -16.65
N GLN A 21 -3.24 10.41 -17.16
CA GLN A 21 -3.40 9.17 -16.41
C GLN A 21 -2.11 8.35 -16.52
N PRO A 22 -1.09 8.64 -15.71
CA PRO A 22 0.16 7.91 -15.76
C PRO A 22 -0.08 6.42 -15.54
N PRO A 23 0.68 5.56 -16.27
CA PRO A 23 0.52 4.13 -16.17
C PRO A 23 0.81 3.65 -14.75
N VAL A 24 0.16 2.55 -14.36
CA VAL A 24 0.46 1.87 -13.11
C VAL A 24 1.92 1.46 -13.07
N GLN A 25 2.56 1.67 -11.94
CA GLN A 25 3.96 1.32 -11.71
C GLN A 25 4.05 -0.06 -11.05
N HIS A 26 4.87 -0.93 -11.61
CA HIS A 26 5.16 -2.24 -11.03
C HIS A 26 6.33 -2.14 -10.05
N LEU A 27 6.16 -2.69 -8.87
CA LEU A 27 7.24 -2.78 -7.89
C LEU A 27 8.32 -3.76 -8.34
N GLY A 28 9.58 -3.37 -8.18
CA GLY A 28 10.73 -4.26 -8.26
C GLY A 28 10.92 -5.05 -6.95
N LEU A 29 11.93 -5.91 -6.92
CA LEU A 29 12.20 -6.79 -5.78
C LEU A 29 12.40 -6.02 -4.47
N GLU A 30 13.23 -4.98 -4.49
CA GLU A 30 13.60 -4.20 -3.30
C GLU A 30 12.40 -3.47 -2.70
N LEU A 31 11.57 -2.87 -3.55
CA LEU A 31 10.35 -2.19 -3.14
C LEU A 31 9.29 -3.19 -2.66
N ALA A 32 9.21 -4.36 -3.28
CA ALA A 32 8.33 -5.44 -2.82
C ALA A 32 8.74 -5.97 -1.43
N VAL A 33 10.05 -6.07 -1.15
CA VAL A 33 10.57 -6.42 0.18
C VAL A 33 10.15 -5.37 1.20
N CYS A 34 10.32 -4.08 0.90
CA CYS A 34 9.90 -2.99 1.79
C CYS A 34 8.39 -3.03 2.07
N TRP A 35 7.57 -3.24 1.04
CA TRP A 35 6.12 -3.39 1.19
C TRP A 35 5.75 -4.56 2.09
N VAL A 36 6.33 -5.74 1.86
CA VAL A 36 6.07 -6.94 2.69
C VAL A 36 6.44 -6.67 4.15
N LEU A 37 7.61 -6.08 4.41
CA LEU A 37 8.05 -5.75 5.76
C LEU A 37 7.12 -4.73 6.43
N GLU A 38 6.67 -3.68 5.73
CA GLU A 38 5.72 -2.70 6.25
C GLU A 38 4.44 -3.37 6.74
N ARG A 39 3.88 -4.26 5.93
CA ARG A 39 2.65 -4.98 6.31
C ARG A 39 2.88 -5.95 7.48
N LEU A 40 4.01 -6.65 7.50
CA LEU A 40 4.33 -7.59 8.57
C LEU A 40 4.72 -6.90 9.89
N LEU A 41 5.17 -5.64 9.86
CA LEU A 41 5.35 -4.82 11.06
C LEU A 41 4.01 -4.50 11.75
N GLU A 42 2.93 -4.39 10.99
CA GLU A 42 1.58 -4.19 11.51
C GLU A 42 0.97 -5.49 12.05
N GLY A 43 1.33 -6.64 11.49
CA GLY A 43 0.86 -7.95 11.91
C GLY A 43 1.05 -9.03 10.85
N ASP A 44 0.72 -10.25 11.22
CA ASP A 44 0.83 -11.39 10.31
C ASP A 44 -0.11 -11.24 9.10
N SER A 45 0.37 -11.66 7.95
CA SER A 45 -0.38 -11.55 6.69
C SER A 45 -0.15 -12.80 5.83
N TYR A 46 -0.78 -12.84 4.67
CA TYR A 46 -0.61 -13.92 3.71
C TYR A 46 -0.45 -13.36 2.29
N PRO A 47 0.17 -14.11 1.34
CA PRO A 47 0.56 -13.56 0.04
C PRO A 47 -0.53 -12.85 -0.73
N THR A 48 -1.74 -13.42 -0.77
CA THR A 48 -2.87 -12.81 -1.49
C THR A 48 -3.33 -11.50 -0.85
N ALA A 49 -3.33 -11.41 0.49
CA ALA A 49 -3.65 -10.16 1.19
C ALA A 49 -2.63 -9.07 0.86
N LEU A 50 -1.33 -9.39 0.86
CA LEU A 50 -0.28 -8.43 0.52
C LEU A 50 -0.49 -7.79 -0.86
N MET A 51 -0.96 -8.56 -1.85
CA MET A 51 -1.26 -8.05 -3.18
C MET A 51 -2.50 -7.16 -3.20
N HIS A 52 -3.56 -7.54 -2.50
CA HIS A 52 -4.79 -6.75 -2.41
C HIS A 52 -4.56 -5.46 -1.66
N ASP A 53 -3.93 -5.54 -0.50
CA ASP A 53 -3.65 -4.39 0.36
C ASP A 53 -2.81 -3.32 -0.37
N LEU A 54 -1.86 -3.74 -1.23
CA LEU A 54 -1.10 -2.79 -2.05
C LEU A 54 -2.00 -2.04 -3.03
N CYS A 55 -2.89 -2.76 -3.71
CA CYS A 55 -3.80 -2.15 -4.66
C CYS A 55 -4.79 -1.18 -4.00
N ASP A 56 -5.19 -1.49 -2.76
CA ASP A 56 -6.13 -0.67 -1.99
C ASP A 56 -5.44 0.56 -1.40
N ALA A 57 -4.24 0.39 -0.81
CA ALA A 57 -3.47 1.48 -0.22
C ALA A 57 -2.85 2.40 -1.29
N HIS A 58 -2.34 1.81 -2.38
CA HIS A 58 -1.61 2.50 -3.45
C HIS A 58 -2.17 2.11 -4.82
N PRO A 59 -3.29 2.70 -5.27
CA PRO A 59 -4.00 2.31 -6.50
C PRO A 59 -3.14 2.39 -7.78
N LYS A 60 -2.05 3.17 -7.75
CA LYS A 60 -1.12 3.34 -8.86
C LYS A 60 0.00 2.30 -8.88
N LEU A 61 0.21 1.59 -7.78
CA LEU A 61 1.22 0.56 -7.67
C LEU A 61 0.65 -0.82 -7.95
N ARG A 62 1.48 -1.70 -8.48
CA ARG A 62 1.15 -3.10 -8.73
C ARG A 62 2.30 -3.99 -8.31
N LEU A 63 1.96 -5.12 -7.73
CA LEU A 63 2.89 -6.17 -7.35
C LEU A 63 2.52 -7.44 -8.13
N SER A 64 3.45 -7.95 -8.92
CA SER A 64 3.25 -9.22 -9.60
C SER A 64 3.48 -10.39 -8.62
N GLU A 65 2.78 -11.48 -8.85
CA GLU A 65 2.95 -12.69 -8.03
C GLU A 65 4.40 -13.20 -8.06
N THR A 66 5.06 -13.13 -9.23
CA THR A 66 6.47 -13.54 -9.37
C THR A 66 7.39 -12.71 -8.49
N VAL A 67 7.25 -11.38 -8.51
CA VAL A 67 8.08 -10.47 -7.68
C VAL A 67 7.77 -10.68 -6.20
N LEU A 68 6.49 -10.87 -5.84
CA LEU A 68 6.12 -11.20 -4.45
C LEU A 68 6.79 -12.50 -3.99
N GLN A 69 6.75 -13.56 -4.79
CA GLN A 69 7.39 -14.83 -4.43
C GLN A 69 8.91 -14.70 -4.31
N GLN A 70 9.55 -13.89 -5.15
CA GLN A 70 10.97 -13.58 -5.04
C GLN A 70 11.28 -12.82 -3.73
N ALA A 71 10.47 -11.83 -3.38
CA ALA A 71 10.62 -11.07 -2.14
C ALA A 71 10.44 -11.96 -0.90
N LEU A 72 9.44 -12.84 -0.91
CA LEU A 72 9.21 -13.80 0.18
C LEU A 72 10.35 -14.80 0.31
N SER A 73 10.86 -15.31 -0.82
CA SER A 73 12.02 -16.22 -0.83
C SER A 73 13.27 -15.53 -0.30
N PHE A 74 13.49 -14.27 -0.66
CA PHE A 74 14.61 -13.48 -0.16
C PHE A 74 14.52 -13.31 1.37
N LEU A 75 13.37 -12.92 1.90
CA LEU A 75 13.15 -12.71 3.33
C LEU A 75 13.23 -14.02 4.14
N ASP A 76 12.77 -15.13 3.57
CA ASP A 76 12.85 -16.46 4.19
C ASP A 76 14.31 -16.95 4.26
N GLN A 77 15.09 -16.78 3.18
CA GLN A 77 16.51 -17.12 3.14
C GLN A 77 17.37 -16.25 4.06
N ASP A 78 17.01 -14.99 4.21
CA ASP A 78 17.65 -14.06 5.15
C ASP A 78 17.23 -14.33 6.61
N GLY A 79 16.24 -15.16 6.84
CA GLY A 79 15.71 -15.46 8.16
C GLY A 79 14.97 -14.29 8.78
N ALA A 80 14.40 -13.41 7.97
CA ALA A 80 13.61 -12.28 8.45
C ALA A 80 12.15 -12.67 8.72
N ILE A 81 11.62 -13.62 7.98
CA ILE A 81 10.24 -14.10 8.13
C ILE A 81 10.18 -15.60 8.40
N SER A 82 9.10 -16.02 9.01
CA SER A 82 8.69 -17.41 9.14
C SER A 82 7.29 -17.60 8.57
N SER A 83 6.91 -18.84 8.28
CA SER A 83 5.56 -19.13 7.80
C SER A 83 4.93 -20.26 8.59
N TYR A 84 3.63 -20.15 8.84
CA TYR A 84 2.82 -21.17 9.48
C TYR A 84 1.49 -21.36 8.75
N SER A 85 0.85 -22.51 8.98
CA SER A 85 -0.45 -22.82 8.38
C SER A 85 -1.58 -22.46 9.34
N GLN A 86 -2.48 -21.61 8.90
CA GLN A 86 -3.68 -21.26 9.66
C GLN A 86 -4.93 -21.86 9.00
N ARG A 87 -5.70 -22.59 9.78
CA ARG A 87 -7.00 -23.10 9.34
C ARG A 87 -8.04 -21.99 9.40
N CYS A 88 -8.73 -21.76 8.28
CA CYS A 88 -9.89 -20.88 8.29
C CYS A 88 -11.09 -21.59 9.00
N PRO A 89 -11.85 -20.89 9.85
CA PRO A 89 -13.02 -21.46 10.53
C PRO A 89 -14.14 -21.85 9.57
N SER A 90 -14.23 -21.24 8.41
CA SER A 90 -15.11 -21.66 7.32
C SER A 90 -14.34 -22.63 6.42
N ARG A 91 -14.92 -23.77 6.07
CA ARG A 91 -14.41 -24.90 5.27
C ARG A 91 -13.52 -24.52 4.06
N GLY A 92 -12.40 -23.81 4.31
CA GLY A 92 -11.44 -23.37 3.31
C GLY A 92 -10.11 -24.13 3.43
N ARG A 93 -9.30 -24.06 2.37
CA ARG A 93 -7.91 -24.52 2.42
C ARG A 93 -7.16 -23.76 3.52
N PRO A 94 -6.25 -24.43 4.28
CA PRO A 94 -5.37 -23.74 5.20
C PRO A 94 -4.59 -22.63 4.46
N ARG A 95 -4.47 -21.47 5.10
CA ARG A 95 -3.69 -20.34 4.57
C ARG A 95 -2.28 -20.39 5.10
N ARG A 96 -1.31 -20.16 4.23
CA ARG A 96 0.08 -19.92 4.64
C ARG A 96 0.19 -18.49 5.14
N MET A 97 0.30 -18.34 6.45
CA MET A 97 0.54 -17.06 7.10
C MET A 97 2.03 -16.77 7.15
N LEU A 98 2.37 -15.51 7.06
CA LEU A 98 3.72 -14.96 7.12
C LEU A 98 3.84 -14.16 8.41
N HIS A 99 4.94 -14.35 9.10
CA HIS A 99 5.26 -13.70 10.36
C HIS A 99 6.67 -13.11 10.31
N LEU A 100 6.82 -11.84 10.72
CA LEU A 100 8.11 -11.19 10.87
C LEU A 100 8.73 -11.61 12.21
N LEU A 101 9.96 -12.12 12.16
CA LEU A 101 10.67 -12.52 13.37
C LEU A 101 11.02 -11.29 14.24
N GLU A 102 10.85 -11.43 15.54
CA GLU A 102 11.00 -10.31 16.49
C GLU A 102 12.42 -9.74 16.52
N ASP A 103 13.42 -10.59 16.37
CA ASP A 103 14.84 -10.20 16.29
C ASP A 103 15.19 -9.40 15.03
N ARG A 104 14.35 -9.47 13.99
CA ARG A 104 14.53 -8.74 12.72
C ARG A 104 13.65 -7.49 12.63
N ARG A 105 12.78 -7.28 13.62
CA ARG A 105 11.83 -6.17 13.61
C ARG A 105 12.51 -4.81 13.54
N GLN A 106 13.55 -4.60 14.33
CA GLN A 106 14.28 -3.34 14.34
C GLN A 106 14.93 -3.04 12.98
N GLU A 107 15.47 -4.06 12.32
CA GLU A 107 16.06 -3.92 10.98
C GLU A 107 14.99 -3.55 9.96
N ALA A 108 13.82 -4.20 9.98
CA ALA A 108 12.70 -3.85 9.14
C ALA A 108 12.23 -2.40 9.34
N GLU A 109 12.17 -1.94 10.58
CA GLU A 109 11.80 -0.55 10.92
C GLU A 109 12.77 0.48 10.32
N THR A 110 14.07 0.16 10.20
CA THR A 110 15.06 1.06 9.57
C THR A 110 14.84 1.27 8.07
N LEU A 111 14.14 0.35 7.42
CA LEU A 111 13.81 0.45 5.99
C LEU A 111 12.56 1.28 5.72
N MET A 112 11.75 1.55 6.74
CA MET A 112 10.48 2.27 6.57
C MET A 112 10.65 3.74 6.17
N PRO A 113 11.58 4.54 6.73
CA PRO A 113 11.76 5.93 6.29
C PRO A 113 12.09 6.06 4.80
N PRO A 114 13.11 5.38 4.24
CA PRO A 114 13.39 5.46 2.80
C PRO A 114 12.25 4.91 1.94
N TRP A 115 11.55 3.88 2.37
CA TRP A 115 10.37 3.35 1.67
C TRP A 115 9.25 4.39 1.59
N ARG A 116 8.89 5.01 2.70
CA ARG A 116 7.84 6.04 2.75
C ARG A 116 8.22 7.27 1.94
N HIS A 117 9.49 7.69 2.02
CA HIS A 117 9.99 8.79 1.19
C HIS A 117 9.83 8.49 -0.31
N TRP A 118 10.18 7.28 -0.72
CA TRP A 118 9.98 6.84 -2.10
C TRP A 118 8.50 6.86 -2.51
N LEU A 119 7.59 6.41 -1.64
CA LEU A 119 6.14 6.47 -1.89
C LEU A 119 5.67 7.93 -2.09
N ASP A 120 6.06 8.83 -1.19
CA ASP A 120 5.68 10.23 -1.23
C ASP A 120 6.16 10.91 -2.52
N GLU A 121 7.37 10.64 -2.97
CA GLU A 121 7.90 11.16 -4.23
C GLU A 121 7.11 10.66 -5.44
N ASN A 122 6.79 9.37 -5.48
CA ASN A 122 6.06 8.78 -6.59
C ASN A 122 4.57 9.17 -6.61
N GLU A 123 3.96 9.43 -5.46
CA GLU A 123 2.60 9.95 -5.38
C GLU A 123 2.52 11.44 -5.71
N SER A 124 3.55 12.22 -5.32
CA SER A 124 3.60 13.68 -5.54
C SER A 124 3.82 14.07 -7.00
N HIS A 125 4.52 13.26 -7.78
CA HIS A 125 4.74 13.53 -9.21
C HIS A 125 3.47 13.52 -10.07
N THR A 126 2.33 13.14 -9.51
CA THR A 126 1.03 13.20 -10.17
C THR A 126 0.22 14.48 -9.93
N HIS A 127 0.71 15.40 -9.07
CA HIS A 127 0.04 16.68 -8.78
C HIS A 127 0.82 17.91 -9.25
N GLY A 128 1.90 17.74 -9.98
CA GLY A 128 2.77 18.83 -10.41
C GLY A 128 2.53 19.27 -11.84
N SER A 129 1.35 19.78 -12.20
CA SER A 129 1.22 20.78 -13.27
C SER A 129 -0.11 21.54 -13.14
N SER A 130 -0.15 22.46 -12.20
CA SER A 130 -1.06 23.59 -12.25
C SER A 130 -0.34 24.80 -11.72
N HIS A 131 0.46 25.43 -12.58
CA HIS A 131 0.75 26.83 -12.43
C HIS A 131 -0.56 27.58 -12.65
N ALA A 132 -1.23 27.92 -11.59
CA ALA A 132 -2.21 28.98 -11.57
C ALA A 132 -1.65 30.10 -10.71
N THR A 133 -1.05 31.06 -11.36
CA THR A 133 -0.94 32.44 -10.89
C THR A 133 -2.35 32.96 -10.60
N GLY A 134 -2.63 33.33 -9.37
CA GLY A 134 -3.92 33.89 -9.00
C GLY A 134 -3.90 34.43 -7.57
N LEU A 135 -3.53 35.70 -7.48
CA LEU A 135 -3.82 36.69 -6.45
C LEU A 135 -4.99 36.38 -5.49
N GLY A 136 -4.65 36.53 -4.22
CA GLY A 136 -5.37 36.94 -3.05
C GLY A 136 -6.90 36.92 -3.00
N PHE A 137 -7.42 36.51 -1.89
CA PHE A 137 -8.30 37.30 -1.06
C PHE A 137 -8.56 36.64 0.31
N HIS A 138 -8.67 37.48 1.28
CA HIS A 138 -8.87 37.33 2.72
C HIS A 138 -10.05 36.46 3.16
N ALA A 139 -9.84 35.90 4.35
CA ALA A 139 -10.74 35.92 5.53
C ALA A 139 -12.00 35.02 5.50
N ALA A 140 -12.11 34.13 6.41
CA ALA A 140 -12.92 34.28 7.64
C ALA A 140 -13.06 32.93 8.34
N ALA A 141 -12.83 33.01 9.62
CA ALA A 141 -13.08 31.97 10.61
C ALA A 141 -14.56 31.57 10.64
N HIS A 142 -14.83 30.27 10.75
CA HIS A 142 -16.01 29.82 11.46
C HIS A 142 -15.70 28.55 12.25
N ALA A 143 -15.99 28.71 13.53
CA ALA A 143 -15.82 27.77 14.61
C ALA A 143 -16.62 26.48 14.42
N ALA A 144 -16.04 25.40 14.92
CA ALA A 144 -16.72 24.14 15.19
C ALA A 144 -17.73 24.28 16.35
N PRO A 145 -18.72 23.42 16.42
CA PRO A 145 -19.17 22.96 17.72
C PRO A 145 -19.23 21.45 17.87
N GLY A 146 -18.50 20.95 18.86
CA GLY A 146 -19.00 20.14 19.93
C GLY A 146 -19.52 18.73 19.62
N CYS A 147 -18.64 17.72 19.76
CA CYS A 147 -19.08 16.38 20.15
C CYS A 147 -18.91 16.24 21.66
N ARG A 148 -20.03 16.10 22.36
CA ARG A 148 -20.08 15.77 23.79
C ARG A 148 -19.75 14.30 24.03
N PRO A 149 -19.03 13.97 25.09
CA PRO A 149 -18.85 12.57 25.49
C PRO A 149 -20.12 12.07 26.20
N GLY A 150 -20.64 10.95 25.73
CA GLY A 150 -21.75 10.25 26.36
C GLY A 150 -21.31 9.52 27.61
N VAL A 151 -22.00 9.84 28.67
CA VAL A 151 -21.93 9.28 30.02
C VAL A 151 -22.39 7.83 30.03
N LEU A 152 -21.60 6.95 30.61
CA LEU A 152 -21.99 5.59 30.99
C LEU A 152 -22.91 5.64 32.21
N PRO A 153 -24.02 4.87 32.27
CA PRO A 153 -24.70 4.61 33.51
C PRO A 153 -24.13 3.35 34.19
N ALA A 154 -23.70 3.54 35.40
CA ALA A 154 -23.52 2.48 36.38
C ALA A 154 -24.89 1.99 36.86
N GLY A 155 -25.02 0.72 37.12
CA GLY A 155 -26.19 0.13 37.81
C GLY A 155 -26.01 -1.35 37.98
N ARG A 156 -25.64 -1.75 39.08
CA ARG A 156 -26.33 -2.31 40.23
C ARG A 156 -26.75 -3.78 40.06
N GLN A 157 -26.15 -4.56 40.95
CA GLN A 157 -26.62 -5.77 41.64
C GLN A 157 -26.81 -7.01 40.79
#